data_1e46c378177d8518057ce21a8b391c54
#
_entry.id   1e46c378177d8518057ce21a8b391c54
#
_cell.length_a   1.000
_cell.length_b   1.000
_cell.length_c   1.000
_cell.angle_alpha   90.00
_cell.angle_beta   90.00
_cell.angle_gamma   90.00
#
_symmetry.space_group_name_H-M   'P 1'
#
loop_
_entity.id
_entity.type
_entity.pdbx_description
1 polymer ?
#
loop_
_entity_poly.entity_id
_entity_poly.type
_entity_poly.pdbx_seq_one_letter_code
_entity_poly.pdbx_strand_id
1 'polypeptide(L)'
;AEYIAGTEEEFVKMMNERAAGLGMTNTHFEDCCGLTDSPTHVTTARDIALMSRELINKYPQIHNYSTIWMENITHVTKQGTKEFGLSNTNKLLKMATNFNVTGLKTGSTSLAKYCLSATAEKDGVRLIASIMAAPDYKARFADAQTLLNYGYANCRLYEDKEMLPLPELVVDNGVVDSVPLKYGGTFSYLSLNGEDLAAIEKELVLPESIAAPVEEGQSVGVIKYSLAGKKLGEV
;
A
#
# COMPACT_ATOMS: atom_id res chain seq x y z
N ALA A 1 -13.69 -16.75 -11.54
CA ALA A 1 -14.46 -15.89 -12.44
C ALA A 1 -15.94 -16.29 -12.39
N GLU A 2 -16.35 -17.42 -12.94
CA GLU A 2 -17.75 -17.86 -13.07
C GLU A 2 -18.52 -17.88 -11.74
N TYR A 3 -17.92 -18.36 -10.65
CA TYR A 3 -18.57 -18.37 -9.33
C TYR A 3 -18.95 -16.97 -8.83
N ILE A 4 -18.19 -15.93 -9.20
CA ILE A 4 -18.42 -14.55 -8.74
C ILE A 4 -19.36 -13.79 -9.68
N ALA A 5 -19.16 -13.93 -11.00
CA ALA A 5 -19.82 -13.11 -12.01
C ALA A 5 -20.79 -13.87 -12.93
N GLY A 6 -20.90 -15.19 -12.78
CA GLY A 6 -21.74 -16.04 -13.61
C GLY A 6 -21.06 -16.52 -14.89
N THR A 7 -20.30 -15.62 -15.57
CA THR A 7 -19.48 -15.96 -16.75
C THR A 7 -18.11 -15.33 -16.66
N GLU A 8 -17.17 -15.78 -17.51
CA GLU A 8 -15.84 -15.18 -17.61
C GLU A 8 -15.92 -13.77 -18.19
N GLU A 9 -16.76 -13.55 -19.20
CA GLU A 9 -16.95 -12.24 -19.83
C GLU A 9 -17.40 -11.17 -18.83
N GLU A 10 -18.39 -11.49 -17.98
CA GLU A 10 -18.84 -10.57 -16.94
C GLU A 10 -17.77 -10.34 -15.88
N PHE A 11 -16.93 -11.35 -15.56
CA PHE A 11 -15.82 -11.17 -14.65
C PHE A 11 -14.74 -10.27 -15.24
N VAL A 12 -14.38 -10.43 -16.50
CA VAL A 12 -13.41 -9.57 -17.22
C VAL A 12 -13.92 -8.12 -17.29
N LYS A 13 -15.22 -7.94 -17.53
CA LYS A 13 -15.85 -6.61 -17.46
C LYS A 13 -15.68 -5.97 -16.07
N MET A 14 -15.95 -6.73 -15.00
CA MET A 14 -15.70 -6.27 -13.63
C MET A 14 -14.22 -5.92 -13.39
N MET A 15 -13.28 -6.70 -13.93
CA MET A 15 -11.84 -6.40 -13.87
C MET A 15 -11.51 -5.06 -14.53
N ASN A 16 -12.03 -4.81 -15.72
CA ASN A 16 -11.81 -3.56 -16.46
C ASN A 16 -12.46 -2.35 -15.78
N GLU A 17 -13.68 -2.49 -15.26
CA GLU A 17 -14.34 -1.44 -14.46
C GLU A 17 -13.54 -1.13 -13.20
N ARG A 18 -13.00 -2.14 -12.53
CA ARG A 18 -12.16 -1.95 -11.35
C ARG A 18 -10.84 -1.28 -11.69
N ALA A 19 -10.19 -1.66 -12.80
CA ALA A 19 -8.98 -1.04 -13.28
C ALA A 19 -9.20 0.46 -13.57
N ALA A 20 -10.27 0.81 -14.26
CA ALA A 20 -10.66 2.20 -14.52
C ALA A 20 -10.89 2.96 -13.20
N GLY A 21 -11.62 2.38 -12.25
CA GLY A 21 -11.87 2.97 -10.93
C GLY A 21 -10.61 3.17 -10.07
N LEU A 22 -9.53 2.45 -10.35
CA LEU A 22 -8.21 2.61 -9.71
C LEU A 22 -7.30 3.60 -10.45
N GLY A 23 -7.73 4.14 -11.57
CA GLY A 23 -6.93 5.03 -12.42
C GLY A 23 -5.84 4.29 -13.21
N MET A 24 -6.04 3.01 -13.51
CA MET A 24 -5.17 2.18 -14.35
C MET A 24 -5.46 2.46 -15.83
N THR A 25 -5.06 3.64 -16.29
CA THR A 25 -5.46 4.20 -17.60
C THR A 25 -4.83 3.50 -18.82
N ASN A 26 -3.84 2.63 -18.58
CA ASN A 26 -3.15 1.89 -19.63
C ASN A 26 -3.28 0.38 -19.44
N THR A 27 -4.42 -0.05 -18.87
CA THR A 27 -4.71 -1.46 -18.61
C THR A 27 -6.02 -1.84 -19.26
N HIS A 28 -6.00 -2.97 -19.98
CA HIS A 28 -7.19 -3.62 -20.52
C HIS A 28 -7.04 -5.14 -20.42
N PHE A 29 -8.02 -5.79 -19.83
CA PHE A 29 -8.08 -7.24 -19.67
C PHE A 29 -9.04 -7.85 -20.69
N GLU A 30 -8.60 -8.92 -21.36
CA GLU A 30 -9.38 -9.74 -22.31
C GLU A 30 -9.77 -11.09 -21.72
N ASP A 31 -9.00 -11.57 -20.74
CA ASP A 31 -9.27 -12.78 -19.97
C ASP A 31 -8.93 -12.61 -18.50
N CYS A 32 -9.32 -13.58 -17.67
CA CYS A 32 -9.07 -13.55 -16.24
C CYS A 32 -7.79 -14.30 -15.79
N CYS A 33 -7.07 -14.97 -16.70
CA CYS A 33 -5.90 -15.79 -16.36
C CYS A 33 -4.58 -15.28 -16.98
N GLY A 34 -4.62 -14.38 -17.97
CA GLY A 34 -3.46 -13.79 -18.61
C GLY A 34 -2.75 -14.72 -19.60
N LEU A 35 -3.47 -15.67 -20.19
CA LEU A 35 -2.93 -16.61 -21.18
C LEU A 35 -3.32 -16.29 -22.62
N THR A 36 -3.99 -15.17 -22.86
CA THR A 36 -4.32 -14.72 -24.20
C THR A 36 -3.11 -14.14 -24.94
N ASP A 37 -3.10 -14.30 -26.25
CA ASP A 37 -2.16 -13.65 -27.16
C ASP A 37 -2.75 -12.34 -27.77
N SER A 38 -3.87 -11.85 -27.25
CA SER A 38 -4.51 -10.62 -27.70
C SER A 38 -3.58 -9.41 -27.52
N PRO A 39 -3.38 -8.60 -28.56
CA PRO A 39 -2.55 -7.40 -28.47
C PRO A 39 -3.18 -6.29 -27.63
N THR A 40 -4.46 -6.43 -27.29
CA THR A 40 -5.22 -5.50 -26.45
C THR A 40 -5.25 -5.89 -24.97
N HIS A 41 -4.78 -7.10 -24.62
CA HIS A 41 -4.56 -7.51 -23.24
C HIS A 41 -3.26 -6.90 -22.70
N VAL A 42 -3.34 -5.70 -22.18
CA VAL A 42 -2.18 -4.86 -21.83
C VAL A 42 -2.27 -4.27 -20.45
N THR A 43 -1.10 -3.98 -19.88
CA THR A 43 -0.96 -3.23 -18.62
C THR A 43 0.39 -2.53 -18.58
N THR A 44 0.62 -1.75 -17.53
CA THR A 44 1.90 -1.08 -17.24
C THR A 44 2.41 -1.42 -15.84
N ALA A 45 3.71 -1.22 -15.61
CA ALA A 45 4.30 -1.37 -14.27
C ALA A 45 3.63 -0.45 -13.25
N ARG A 46 3.26 0.79 -13.66
CA ARG A 46 2.54 1.75 -12.83
C ARG A 46 1.15 1.24 -12.45
N ASP A 47 0.41 0.71 -13.41
CA ASP A 47 -0.97 0.25 -13.18
C ASP A 47 -0.98 -1.00 -12.27
N ILE A 48 -0.04 -1.93 -12.47
CA ILE A 48 0.14 -3.07 -11.57
C ILE A 48 0.51 -2.62 -10.15
N ALA A 49 1.34 -1.57 -10.01
CA ALA A 49 1.64 -1.01 -8.69
C ALA A 49 0.41 -0.36 -8.02
N LEU A 50 -0.46 0.33 -8.79
CA LEU A 50 -1.73 0.88 -8.29
C LEU A 50 -2.67 -0.21 -7.77
N MET A 51 -2.85 -1.28 -8.56
CA MET A 51 -3.66 -2.43 -8.17
C MET A 51 -3.10 -3.12 -6.93
N SER A 52 -1.78 -3.33 -6.90
CA SER A 52 -1.11 -3.95 -5.76
C SER A 52 -1.25 -3.12 -4.49
N ARG A 53 -1.13 -1.78 -4.59
CA ARG A 53 -1.33 -0.85 -3.47
C ARG A 53 -2.75 -0.94 -2.91
N GLU A 54 -3.75 -0.95 -3.78
CA GLU A 54 -5.15 -1.12 -3.37
C GLU A 54 -5.34 -2.44 -2.63
N LEU A 55 -4.82 -3.53 -3.19
CA LEU A 55 -4.94 -4.86 -2.62
C LEU A 55 -4.35 -4.94 -1.21
N ILE A 56 -3.09 -4.51 -1.02
CA ILE A 56 -2.41 -4.64 0.27
C ILE A 56 -2.93 -3.66 1.33
N ASN A 57 -3.48 -2.52 0.92
CA ASN A 57 -4.07 -1.55 1.86
C ASN A 57 -5.46 -1.96 2.31
N LYS A 58 -6.29 -2.44 1.38
CA LYS A 58 -7.68 -2.76 1.64
C LYS A 58 -7.88 -4.18 2.19
N TYR A 59 -6.99 -5.08 1.80
CA TYR A 59 -7.05 -6.50 2.16
C TYR A 59 -5.67 -6.98 2.64
N PRO A 60 -5.14 -6.45 3.77
CA PRO A 60 -3.79 -6.77 4.25
C PRO A 60 -3.60 -8.26 4.58
N GLN A 61 -4.68 -8.99 4.82
CA GLN A 61 -4.66 -10.44 5.03
C GLN A 61 -4.13 -11.23 3.80
N ILE A 62 -3.98 -10.60 2.63
CA ILE A 62 -3.33 -11.23 1.48
C ILE A 62 -1.90 -11.68 1.81
N HIS A 63 -1.25 -10.98 2.75
CA HIS A 63 0.10 -11.32 3.18
C HIS A 63 0.17 -12.67 3.90
N ASN A 64 -0.92 -13.14 4.51
CA ASN A 64 -1.00 -14.47 5.12
C ASN A 64 -0.81 -15.59 4.09
N TYR A 65 -1.08 -15.30 2.82
CA TYR A 65 -0.95 -16.25 1.71
C TYR A 65 0.29 -15.97 0.85
N SER A 66 0.54 -14.71 0.53
CA SER A 66 1.64 -14.34 -0.38
C SER A 66 3.04 -14.60 0.18
N THR A 67 3.17 -14.77 1.49
CA THR A 67 4.42 -15.08 2.18
C THR A 67 4.65 -16.56 2.44
N ILE A 68 3.65 -17.43 2.24
CA ILE A 68 3.81 -18.89 2.36
C ILE A 68 4.83 -19.34 1.33
N TRP A 69 5.93 -19.96 1.78
CA TRP A 69 6.95 -20.47 0.88
C TRP A 69 6.62 -21.85 0.34
N MET A 70 6.19 -22.75 1.21
CA MET A 70 5.80 -24.12 0.85
C MET A 70 4.60 -24.55 1.66
N GLU A 71 3.69 -25.26 1.04
CA GLU A 71 2.51 -25.83 1.69
C GLU A 71 2.10 -27.10 0.97
N ASN A 72 1.64 -28.10 1.72
CA ASN A 72 1.06 -29.32 1.15
C ASN A 72 -0.45 -29.15 1.09
N ILE A 73 -1.05 -29.50 -0.05
CA ILE A 73 -2.50 -29.58 -0.20
C ILE A 73 -2.91 -31.04 -0.42
N THR A 74 -4.00 -31.43 0.24
CA THR A 74 -4.59 -32.74 0.05
C THR A 74 -5.62 -32.69 -1.07
N HIS A 75 -5.37 -33.39 -2.15
CA HIS A 75 -6.28 -33.50 -3.27
C HIS A 75 -7.08 -34.81 -3.17
N VAL A 76 -8.37 -34.72 -2.94
CA VAL A 76 -9.28 -35.86 -2.84
C VAL A 76 -10.07 -35.99 -4.13
N THR A 77 -9.94 -37.13 -4.80
CA THR A 77 -10.69 -37.47 -6.02
C THR A 77 -11.40 -38.79 -5.86
N LYS A 78 -12.26 -39.16 -6.82
CA LYS A 78 -12.89 -40.50 -6.89
C LYS A 78 -11.87 -41.64 -7.01
N GLN A 79 -10.63 -41.33 -7.44
CA GLN A 79 -9.52 -42.29 -7.62
C GLN A 79 -8.62 -42.44 -6.39
N GLY A 80 -8.85 -41.60 -5.35
CA GLY A 80 -8.08 -41.61 -4.11
C GLY A 80 -7.61 -40.24 -3.67
N THR A 81 -6.83 -40.24 -2.59
CA THR A 81 -6.26 -39.05 -1.96
C THR A 81 -4.78 -38.93 -2.30
N LYS A 82 -4.35 -37.75 -2.71
CA LYS A 82 -2.94 -37.40 -2.97
C LYS A 82 -2.54 -36.13 -2.25
N GLU A 83 -1.33 -36.13 -1.68
CA GLU A 83 -0.66 -34.94 -1.20
C GLU A 83 0.13 -34.27 -2.32
N PHE A 84 -0.01 -32.95 -2.47
CA PHE A 84 0.78 -32.13 -3.39
C PHE A 84 1.54 -31.08 -2.61
N GLY A 85 2.87 -31.09 -2.72
CA GLY A 85 3.72 -30.03 -2.24
C GLY A 85 3.70 -28.84 -3.21
N LEU A 86 3.25 -27.68 -2.74
CA LEU A 86 3.28 -26.43 -3.48
C LEU A 86 4.45 -25.57 -3.00
N SER A 87 5.13 -24.92 -3.94
CA SER A 87 6.21 -23.95 -3.65
C SER A 87 5.85 -22.60 -4.25
N ASN A 88 6.10 -21.52 -3.51
CA ASN A 88 5.93 -20.19 -4.01
C ASN A 88 6.90 -19.90 -5.15
N THR A 89 6.39 -19.31 -6.22
CA THR A 89 7.20 -18.90 -7.37
C THR A 89 7.97 -17.61 -7.13
N ASN A 90 7.63 -16.85 -6.09
CA ASN A 90 8.32 -15.62 -5.71
C ASN A 90 9.61 -15.94 -4.93
N LYS A 91 10.71 -16.12 -5.66
CA LYS A 91 12.02 -16.42 -5.07
C LYS A 91 12.57 -15.28 -4.18
N LEU A 92 12.07 -14.04 -4.33
CA LEU A 92 12.48 -12.91 -3.50
C LEU A 92 12.27 -13.20 -2.00
N LEU A 93 11.26 -14.03 -1.65
CA LEU A 93 10.99 -14.47 -0.28
C LEU A 93 12.16 -15.24 0.38
N LYS A 94 13.09 -15.77 -0.41
CA LYS A 94 14.25 -16.54 0.05
C LYS A 94 15.59 -15.88 -0.25
N MET A 95 15.57 -14.70 -0.88
CA MET A 95 16.79 -13.93 -1.12
C MET A 95 17.23 -13.22 0.16
N ALA A 96 18.53 -13.04 0.31
CA ALA A 96 19.07 -12.21 1.39
C ALA A 96 18.73 -10.75 1.12
N THR A 97 17.90 -10.14 1.99
CA THR A 97 17.48 -8.76 1.92
C THR A 97 17.64 -8.09 3.28
N ASN A 98 17.75 -6.76 3.29
CA ASN A 98 17.73 -5.94 4.51
C ASN A 98 16.33 -5.35 4.80
N PHE A 99 15.31 -5.92 4.18
CA PHE A 99 13.90 -5.60 4.34
C PHE A 99 13.07 -6.89 4.39
N ASN A 100 11.88 -6.82 4.95
CA ASN A 100 10.93 -7.93 4.99
C ASN A 100 10.12 -8.00 3.69
N VAL A 101 10.24 -9.10 2.95
CA VAL A 101 9.46 -9.34 1.73
C VAL A 101 8.07 -9.86 2.11
N THR A 102 7.02 -9.14 1.74
CA THR A 102 5.62 -9.43 2.08
C THR A 102 4.81 -10.02 0.90
N GLY A 103 5.43 -10.20 -0.26
CA GLY A 103 4.78 -10.82 -1.42
C GLY A 103 5.29 -10.24 -2.73
N LEU A 104 4.50 -10.16 -3.81
CA LEU A 104 3.07 -10.44 -3.91
C LEU A 104 2.79 -11.54 -4.94
N LYS A 105 3.03 -11.27 -6.25
CA LYS A 105 2.67 -12.18 -7.35
C LYS A 105 3.67 -12.15 -8.50
N THR A 106 4.01 -13.34 -9.00
CA THR A 106 4.79 -13.51 -10.24
C THR A 106 3.86 -13.84 -11.41
N GLY A 107 4.28 -13.53 -12.62
CA GLY A 107 3.66 -13.99 -13.85
C GLY A 107 4.71 -14.25 -14.93
N SER A 108 4.44 -15.16 -15.86
CA SER A 108 5.28 -15.33 -17.05
C SER A 108 4.52 -16.01 -18.18
N THR A 109 4.63 -15.45 -19.37
CA THR A 109 4.21 -16.04 -20.65
C THR A 109 5.30 -15.79 -21.68
N SER A 110 5.16 -16.37 -22.88
CA SER A 110 6.09 -16.12 -23.99
C SER A 110 6.12 -14.63 -24.38
N LEU A 111 4.98 -13.96 -24.37
CA LEU A 111 4.84 -12.54 -24.71
C LEU A 111 5.24 -11.62 -23.55
N ALA A 112 4.66 -11.82 -22.37
CA ALA A 112 4.90 -10.98 -21.21
C ALA A 112 6.27 -11.20 -20.57
N LYS A 113 7.00 -12.23 -20.97
CA LYS A 113 8.27 -12.64 -20.37
C LYS A 113 8.11 -12.85 -18.86
N TYR A 114 9.01 -12.32 -18.04
CA TYR A 114 8.99 -12.52 -16.59
C TYR A 114 8.57 -11.26 -15.86
N CYS A 115 7.43 -11.33 -15.17
CA CYS A 115 6.85 -10.23 -14.45
C CYS A 115 6.79 -10.52 -12.94
N LEU A 116 6.83 -9.47 -12.13
CA LEU A 116 6.74 -9.54 -10.68
C LEU A 116 6.12 -8.25 -10.12
N SER A 117 5.09 -8.38 -9.33
CA SER A 117 4.74 -7.38 -8.33
C SER A 117 5.34 -7.83 -7.00
N ALA A 118 6.34 -7.12 -6.52
CA ALA A 118 6.98 -7.37 -5.24
C ALA A 118 6.52 -6.36 -4.20
N THR A 119 6.21 -6.83 -3.00
CA THR A 119 5.90 -5.97 -1.85
C THR A 119 6.88 -6.26 -0.72
N ALA A 120 7.28 -5.20 -0.03
CA ALA A 120 8.20 -5.30 1.09
C ALA A 120 7.91 -4.22 2.14
N GLU A 121 8.39 -4.44 3.36
CA GLU A 121 8.27 -3.54 4.48
C GLU A 121 9.60 -3.40 5.23
N LYS A 122 9.94 -2.18 5.62
CA LYS A 122 11.08 -1.86 6.46
C LYS A 122 10.84 -0.54 7.20
N ASP A 123 11.09 -0.52 8.50
CA ASP A 123 11.02 0.69 9.35
C ASP A 123 9.69 1.46 9.17
N GLY A 124 8.56 0.74 9.12
CA GLY A 124 7.22 1.29 8.90
C GLY A 124 6.91 1.72 7.45
N VAL A 125 7.90 1.71 6.56
CA VAL A 125 7.70 2.03 5.13
C VAL A 125 7.37 0.78 4.35
N ARG A 126 6.25 0.79 3.62
CA ARG A 126 5.86 -0.26 2.69
C ARG A 126 6.11 0.18 1.25
N LEU A 127 6.84 -0.63 0.50
CA LEU A 127 7.17 -0.37 -0.89
C LEU A 127 6.64 -1.47 -1.82
N ILE A 128 6.35 -1.07 -3.04
CA ILE A 128 5.96 -1.95 -4.14
C ILE A 128 6.94 -1.73 -5.29
N ALA A 129 7.55 -2.82 -5.77
CA ALA A 129 8.34 -2.83 -6.98
C ALA A 129 7.61 -3.67 -8.04
N SER A 130 7.23 -3.06 -9.16
CA SER A 130 6.59 -3.73 -10.29
C SER A 130 7.55 -3.90 -11.44
N ILE A 131 7.87 -5.15 -11.76
CA ILE A 131 8.79 -5.55 -12.82
C ILE A 131 7.95 -6.16 -13.95
N MET A 132 8.13 -5.65 -15.15
CA MET A 132 7.45 -6.12 -16.35
C MET A 132 8.49 -6.53 -17.41
N ALA A 133 8.23 -7.65 -18.09
CA ALA A 133 9.00 -8.12 -19.24
C ALA A 133 10.52 -8.31 -18.98
N ALA A 134 10.92 -8.71 -17.76
CA ALA A 134 12.31 -9.05 -17.49
C ALA A 134 12.79 -10.17 -18.44
N PRO A 135 14.07 -10.15 -18.88
CA PRO A 135 14.58 -11.09 -19.87
C PRO A 135 14.58 -12.55 -19.41
N ASP A 136 14.75 -12.77 -18.09
CA ASP A 136 14.73 -14.10 -17.49
C ASP A 136 14.15 -14.08 -16.06
N TYR A 137 13.95 -15.27 -15.52
CA TYR A 137 13.31 -15.41 -14.21
C TYR A 137 14.17 -14.89 -13.04
N LYS A 138 15.51 -14.83 -13.18
CA LYS A 138 16.41 -14.30 -12.13
C LYS A 138 16.44 -12.79 -12.16
N ALA A 139 16.48 -12.19 -13.35
CA ALA A 139 16.52 -10.76 -13.57
C ALA A 139 15.35 -10.05 -12.85
N ARG A 140 14.10 -10.56 -12.98
CA ARG A 140 12.95 -9.94 -12.30
C ARG A 140 13.10 -9.80 -10.79
N PHE A 141 13.80 -10.75 -10.14
CA PHE A 141 14.04 -10.68 -8.68
C PHE A 141 15.22 -9.76 -8.34
N ALA A 142 16.28 -9.79 -9.13
CA ALA A 142 17.42 -8.88 -8.97
C ALA A 142 16.99 -7.42 -9.17
N ASP A 143 16.20 -7.14 -10.19
CA ASP A 143 15.65 -5.81 -10.46
C ASP A 143 14.72 -5.33 -9.34
N ALA A 144 13.83 -6.21 -8.86
CA ALA A 144 12.96 -5.90 -7.73
C ALA A 144 13.75 -5.59 -6.46
N GLN A 145 14.78 -6.39 -6.14
CA GLN A 145 15.66 -6.14 -4.99
C GLN A 145 16.40 -4.80 -5.13
N THR A 146 16.89 -4.49 -6.33
CA THR A 146 17.57 -3.22 -6.63
C THR A 146 16.64 -2.03 -6.42
N LEU A 147 15.41 -2.09 -6.96
CA LEU A 147 14.42 -1.02 -6.80
C LEU A 147 13.98 -0.86 -5.34
N LEU A 148 13.75 -1.94 -4.62
CA LEU A 148 13.38 -1.89 -3.21
C LEU A 148 14.52 -1.31 -2.36
N ASN A 149 15.77 -1.72 -2.60
CA ASN A 149 16.95 -1.13 -1.95
C ASN A 149 17.06 0.37 -2.22
N TYR A 150 16.88 0.79 -3.47
CA TYR A 150 16.85 2.20 -3.84
C TYR A 150 15.74 2.96 -3.10
N GLY A 151 14.53 2.41 -3.08
CA GLY A 151 13.41 3.01 -2.35
C GLY A 151 13.72 3.19 -0.86
N TYR A 152 14.18 2.14 -0.19
CA TYR A 152 14.52 2.21 1.24
C TYR A 152 15.75 3.09 1.54
N ALA A 153 16.66 3.27 0.59
CA ALA A 153 17.76 4.20 0.74
C ALA A 153 17.29 5.68 0.70
N ASN A 154 16.21 5.97 -0.03
CA ASN A 154 15.72 7.33 -0.27
C ASN A 154 14.45 7.69 0.49
N CYS A 155 13.71 6.71 1.04
CA CYS A 155 12.51 6.95 1.82
C CYS A 155 12.82 7.00 3.32
N ARG A 156 12.20 7.97 4.02
CA ARG A 156 12.23 8.09 5.48
C ARG A 156 10.83 8.41 5.98
N LEU A 157 10.36 7.66 6.97
CA LEU A 157 9.08 7.93 7.63
C LEU A 157 9.33 8.80 8.85
N TYR A 158 8.67 9.95 8.89
CA TYR A 158 8.49 10.75 10.09
C TYR A 158 7.16 10.37 10.74
N GLU A 159 7.18 10.11 12.03
CA GLU A 159 6.00 9.96 12.86
C GLU A 159 6.13 10.92 14.03
N ASP A 160 5.12 11.76 14.25
CA ASP A 160 5.14 12.66 15.39
C ASP A 160 4.84 11.90 16.68
N LYS A 161 5.91 11.52 17.39
CA LYS A 161 5.85 10.84 18.71
C LYS A 161 5.88 11.82 19.87
N GLU A 162 6.29 13.06 19.63
CA GLU A 162 6.44 14.13 20.60
C GLU A 162 5.48 15.26 20.30
N MET A 163 4.18 15.00 20.55
CA MET A 163 3.15 16.00 20.30
C MET A 163 3.33 17.21 21.21
N LEU A 164 2.95 18.40 20.69
CA LEU A 164 2.96 19.64 21.46
C LEU A 164 1.99 19.54 22.64
N PRO A 165 2.31 20.12 23.82
CA PRO A 165 1.33 20.22 24.88
C PRO A 165 0.14 21.09 24.45
N LEU A 166 -1.07 20.59 24.70
CA LEU A 166 -2.30 21.33 24.41
C LEU A 166 -2.72 22.18 25.63
N PRO A 167 -3.03 23.48 25.46
CA PRO A 167 -3.61 24.29 26.51
C PRO A 167 -5.07 23.90 26.72
N GLU A 168 -5.67 24.36 27.80
CA GLU A 168 -7.13 24.44 27.90
C GLU A 168 -7.66 25.54 26.98
N LEU A 169 -8.83 25.35 26.39
CA LEU A 169 -9.48 26.34 25.52
C LEU A 169 -10.62 27.01 26.26
N VAL A 170 -10.62 28.34 26.26
CA VAL A 170 -11.65 29.17 26.90
C VAL A 170 -12.99 28.98 26.20
N VAL A 171 -14.06 28.91 27.00
CA VAL A 171 -15.44 28.78 26.51
C VAL A 171 -16.25 30.00 26.89
N ASP A 172 -16.67 30.75 25.87
CA ASP A 172 -17.53 31.94 26.06
C ASP A 172 -18.97 31.52 26.33
N ASN A 173 -19.56 32.12 27.36
CA ASN A 173 -20.94 31.85 27.78
C ASN A 173 -21.24 30.38 28.15
N GLY A 174 -20.21 29.62 28.55
CA GLY A 174 -20.36 28.25 29.01
C GLY A 174 -20.70 28.15 30.50
N VAL A 175 -21.06 26.94 30.94
CA VAL A 175 -21.20 26.60 32.38
C VAL A 175 -19.83 26.42 33.04
N VAL A 176 -18.82 26.13 32.24
CA VAL A 176 -17.40 26.03 32.63
C VAL A 176 -16.59 27.06 31.83
N ASP A 177 -15.53 27.57 32.41
CA ASP A 177 -14.70 28.62 31.81
C ASP A 177 -13.75 28.09 30.71
N SER A 178 -13.39 26.81 30.77
CA SER A 178 -12.50 26.17 29.79
C SER A 178 -12.82 24.68 29.62
N VAL A 179 -12.31 24.11 28.52
CA VAL A 179 -12.37 22.68 28.21
C VAL A 179 -11.00 22.13 27.86
N PRO A 180 -10.69 20.89 28.26
CA PRO A 180 -9.45 20.23 27.85
C PRO A 180 -9.52 19.83 26.39
N LEU A 181 -8.39 19.98 25.70
CA LEU A 181 -8.22 19.57 24.32
C LEU A 181 -7.59 18.18 24.22
N LYS A 182 -7.93 17.46 23.15
CA LYS A 182 -7.32 16.18 22.79
C LYS A 182 -6.95 16.19 21.32
N TYR A 183 -5.92 15.44 20.96
CA TYR A 183 -5.57 15.19 19.58
C TYR A 183 -6.61 14.29 18.91
N GLY A 184 -7.05 14.67 17.70
CA GLY A 184 -7.94 13.87 16.85
C GLY A 184 -7.22 12.79 16.03
N GLY A 185 -5.88 12.83 16.01
CA GLY A 185 -5.07 11.88 15.23
C GLY A 185 -3.57 12.05 15.46
N THR A 186 -2.78 11.34 14.67
CA THR A 186 -1.33 11.42 14.65
C THR A 186 -0.86 11.85 13.26
N PHE A 187 0.24 12.62 13.19
CA PHE A 187 0.84 13.03 11.93
C PHE A 187 1.96 12.10 11.53
N SER A 188 1.97 11.70 10.26
CA SER A 188 3.10 11.03 9.63
C SER A 188 3.38 11.61 8.24
N TYR A 189 4.66 11.65 7.88
CA TYR A 189 5.12 12.15 6.59
C TYR A 189 6.19 11.23 6.02
N LEU A 190 6.02 10.82 4.75
CA LEU A 190 7.01 10.04 4.02
C LEU A 190 7.89 10.99 3.18
N SER A 191 9.12 11.20 3.62
CA SER A 191 10.15 11.87 2.83
C SER A 191 10.67 10.94 1.73
N LEU A 192 10.81 11.47 0.51
CA LEU A 192 11.27 10.73 -0.67
C LEU A 192 12.65 11.21 -1.16
N ASN A 193 13.19 12.28 -0.61
CA ASN A 193 14.34 13.00 -1.15
C ASN A 193 15.47 13.21 -0.12
N GLY A 194 15.50 12.44 0.97
CA GLY A 194 16.52 12.58 2.00
C GLY A 194 16.44 13.89 2.78
N GLU A 195 15.24 14.47 2.91
CA GLU A 195 14.99 15.69 3.67
C GLU A 195 15.38 15.51 5.14
N ASP A 196 15.85 16.57 5.77
CA ASP A 196 16.12 16.57 7.22
C ASP A 196 14.79 16.62 8.00
N LEU A 197 14.31 15.48 8.41
CA LEU A 197 13.05 15.36 9.14
C LEU A 197 13.10 15.93 10.57
N ALA A 198 14.29 16.19 11.12
CA ALA A 198 14.45 16.86 12.41
C ALA A 198 14.14 18.36 12.31
N ALA A 199 14.17 18.92 11.11
CA ALA A 199 13.82 20.32 10.83
C ALA A 199 12.30 20.53 10.58
N ILE A 200 11.45 19.51 10.81
CA ILE A 200 10.00 19.68 10.72
C ILE A 200 9.53 20.60 11.84
N GLU A 201 8.90 21.69 11.44
CA GLU A 201 8.31 22.69 12.32
C GLU A 201 6.85 22.34 12.59
N LYS A 202 6.40 22.61 13.83
CA LYS A 202 5.04 22.38 14.30
C LYS A 202 4.43 23.71 14.78
N GLU A 203 3.27 24.05 14.28
CA GLU A 203 2.52 25.25 14.67
C GLU A 203 1.13 24.81 15.17
N LEU A 204 0.83 25.08 16.45
CA LEU A 204 -0.49 24.91 17.00
C LEU A 204 -1.35 26.14 16.66
N VAL A 205 -2.44 25.92 15.95
CA VAL A 205 -3.40 26.97 15.54
C VAL A 205 -4.72 26.72 16.26
N LEU A 206 -5.00 27.57 17.24
CA LEU A 206 -6.24 27.57 18.03
C LEU A 206 -6.89 28.95 18.00
N PRO A 207 -8.22 29.06 18.10
CA PRO A 207 -8.89 30.33 18.40
C PRO A 207 -8.58 30.75 19.85
N GLU A 208 -8.75 32.00 20.20
CA GLU A 208 -8.61 32.53 21.56
C GLU A 208 -9.68 31.94 22.49
N SER A 209 -10.92 31.77 22.00
CA SER A 209 -12.04 31.14 22.70
C SER A 209 -13.03 30.48 21.73
N ILE A 210 -13.94 29.69 22.25
CA ILE A 210 -15.08 29.12 21.52
C ILE A 210 -16.37 29.39 22.26
N ALA A 211 -17.47 29.62 21.52
CA ALA A 211 -18.79 29.87 22.11
C ALA A 211 -19.48 28.55 22.53
N ALA A 212 -20.14 28.54 23.68
CA ALA A 212 -21.05 27.47 24.06
C ALA A 212 -22.30 27.42 23.14
N PRO A 213 -22.93 26.23 22.93
CA PRO A 213 -22.53 24.91 23.48
C PRO A 213 -21.36 24.27 22.76
N VAL A 214 -20.53 23.52 23.47
CA VAL A 214 -19.38 22.78 22.96
C VAL A 214 -19.67 21.28 23.05
N GLU A 215 -19.44 20.54 21.98
CA GLU A 215 -19.68 19.11 21.90
C GLU A 215 -18.36 18.31 22.01
N GLU A 216 -18.42 17.12 22.62
CA GLU A 216 -17.29 16.23 22.66
C GLU A 216 -16.94 15.77 21.23
N GLY A 217 -15.65 15.85 20.84
CA GLY A 217 -15.19 15.53 19.49
C GLY A 217 -15.32 16.68 18.47
N GLN A 218 -15.83 17.85 18.89
CA GLN A 218 -15.81 19.03 18.04
C GLN A 218 -14.37 19.43 17.71
N SER A 219 -14.07 19.59 16.40
CA SER A 219 -12.78 20.13 15.98
C SER A 219 -12.71 21.62 16.23
N VAL A 220 -11.70 22.06 16.98
CA VAL A 220 -11.53 23.46 17.41
C VAL A 220 -10.22 24.08 16.94
N GLY A 221 -9.31 23.28 16.38
CA GLY A 221 -8.03 23.77 15.90
C GLY A 221 -7.25 22.68 15.16
N VAL A 222 -6.05 23.03 14.74
CA VAL A 222 -5.15 22.12 14.03
C VAL A 222 -3.71 22.34 14.44
N ILE A 223 -2.89 21.31 14.34
CA ILE A 223 -1.43 21.44 14.31
C ILE A 223 -1.00 21.35 12.84
N LYS A 224 -0.32 22.39 12.39
CA LYS A 224 0.31 22.43 11.07
C LYS A 224 1.73 21.94 11.15
N TYR A 225 2.13 21.13 10.16
CA TYR A 225 3.48 20.65 9.99
C TYR A 225 4.08 21.26 8.72
N SER A 226 5.29 21.81 8.84
CA SER A 226 6.00 22.38 7.70
C SER A 226 7.47 21.98 7.72
N LEU A 227 8.11 22.01 6.55
CA LEU A 227 9.54 21.78 6.38
C LEU A 227 10.06 22.79 5.37
N ALA A 228 11.06 23.59 5.79
CA ALA A 228 11.64 24.69 4.99
C ALA A 228 10.55 25.61 4.38
N GLY A 229 9.52 25.96 5.16
CA GLY A 229 8.41 26.81 4.74
C GLY A 229 7.36 26.15 3.86
N LYS A 230 7.53 24.87 3.50
CA LYS A 230 6.52 24.10 2.75
C LYS A 230 5.60 23.35 3.70
N LYS A 231 4.29 23.53 3.57
CA LYS A 231 3.29 22.76 4.32
C LYS A 231 3.39 21.28 3.95
N LEU A 232 3.53 20.41 4.96
CA LEU A 232 3.52 18.95 4.82
C LEU A 232 2.13 18.37 5.06
N GLY A 233 1.40 18.92 6.04
CA GLY A 233 0.07 18.49 6.40
C GLY A 233 -0.41 19.13 7.70
N GLU A 234 -1.53 18.63 8.22
CA GLU A 234 -2.12 19.10 9.49
C GLU A 234 -2.93 17.96 10.15
N VAL A 235 -3.08 18.04 11.44
CA VAL A 235 -3.89 17.14 12.28
C VAL A 235 -4.79 17.98 13.19
#